data_ed473495ca9447e70ab06a4f1d7a0cea
#
_entry.id   ed473495ca9447e70ab06a4f1d7a0cea
#
_cell.length_a   1.000
_cell.length_b   1.000
_cell.length_c   1.000
_cell.angle_alpha   90.00
_cell.angle_beta   90.00
_cell.angle_gamma   90.00
#
_symmetry.space_group_name_H-M   'P 1'
#
loop_
_entity.id
_entity.type
_entity.pdbx_description
1 polymer ?
#
loop_
_entity_poly.entity_id
_entity_poly.type
_entity_poly.pdbx_seq_one_letter_code
_entity_poly.pdbx_strand_id
1 'polypeptide(L)'
;MALKGLKCAGPMLIAHESEQTLRDTVIEVDLTPNRSDCLSVKGIAREVGVLNRAPVVAPASPAVATSIADSFPVHLEAGDACSRYVGRVIRNIDITRPSPAWLQDKLVRSGLRSIDAVVDVTNYVLLELGQPMHAFDLSKLSGAIHVRLAQQGESIQL
;
A
#
# COMPACT_ATOMS: atom_id res chain seq x y z
N MET A 1 24.92 4.95 8.40
CA MET A 1 24.04 4.25 9.34
C MET A 1 23.79 2.86 8.76
N ALA A 2 24.26 1.80 9.38
CA ALA A 2 24.16 0.46 8.81
C ALA A 2 22.75 -0.08 9.02
N LEU A 3 22.16 -0.69 8.01
CA LEU A 3 21.02 -1.60 8.17
C LEU A 3 21.53 -2.80 9.01
N LYS A 4 21.49 -2.68 10.34
CA LYS A 4 21.74 -3.80 11.23
C LYS A 4 20.51 -4.68 11.20
N GLY A 5 20.60 -5.85 10.62
CA GLY A 5 19.57 -6.86 10.71
C GLY A 5 19.00 -7.38 9.37
N LEU A 6 19.69 -7.19 8.24
CA LEU A 6 19.28 -7.92 7.03
C LEU A 6 19.54 -9.41 7.27
N LYS A 7 18.52 -10.17 7.61
CA LYS A 7 18.55 -11.62 7.65
C LYS A 7 18.03 -12.15 6.33
N CYS A 8 18.86 -12.83 5.55
CA CYS A 8 18.34 -13.68 4.49
C CYS A 8 17.66 -14.87 5.16
N ALA A 9 16.35 -14.89 5.22
CA ALA A 9 15.63 -16.14 5.39
C ALA A 9 15.96 -17.00 4.16
N GLY A 10 16.37 -18.25 4.36
CA GLY A 10 16.73 -19.15 3.27
C GLY A 10 15.62 -19.30 2.23
N PRO A 11 15.85 -20.03 1.13
CA PRO A 11 14.88 -20.16 0.05
C PRO A 11 13.55 -20.70 0.59
N MET A 12 12.50 -19.89 0.50
CA MET A 12 11.16 -20.29 0.87
C MET A 12 10.47 -20.90 -0.35
N LEU A 13 9.92 -22.10 -0.17
CA LEU A 13 9.05 -22.74 -1.18
C LEU A 13 7.66 -22.15 -1.02
N ILE A 14 7.24 -21.32 -1.95
CA ILE A 14 5.86 -20.85 -2.03
C ILE A 14 5.10 -21.86 -2.88
N ALA A 15 4.26 -22.69 -2.25
CA ALA A 15 3.34 -23.56 -2.95
C ALA A 15 2.17 -22.74 -3.48
N HIS A 16 2.11 -22.54 -4.79
CA HIS A 16 0.93 -22.06 -5.48
C HIS A 16 0.09 -23.28 -5.88
N GLU A 17 -1.25 -23.18 -5.90
CA GLU A 17 -2.16 -24.27 -6.29
C GLU A 17 -1.97 -24.82 -7.73
N SER A 18 -1.11 -24.20 -8.52
CA SER A 18 -0.60 -24.78 -9.77
C SER A 18 0.79 -25.34 -9.50
N GLU A 19 1.05 -26.58 -9.83
CA GLU A 19 2.25 -27.42 -9.63
C GLU A 19 3.64 -26.79 -9.88
N GLN A 20 3.76 -25.48 -9.98
CA GLN A 20 5.03 -24.76 -10.12
C GLN A 20 5.52 -24.24 -8.76
N THR A 21 6.42 -24.99 -8.16
CA THR A 21 7.17 -24.54 -6.98
C THR A 21 8.11 -23.42 -7.39
N LEU A 22 7.74 -22.18 -7.08
CA LEU A 22 8.63 -21.03 -7.27
C LEU A 22 9.68 -21.03 -6.15
N ARG A 23 10.96 -21.11 -6.52
CA ARG A 23 12.05 -20.84 -5.59
C ARG A 23 12.27 -19.34 -5.56
N ASP A 24 12.10 -18.75 -4.40
CA ASP A 24 12.31 -17.32 -4.19
C ASP A 24 13.20 -17.08 -2.98
N THR A 25 13.78 -15.87 -2.90
CA THR A 25 14.57 -15.44 -1.76
C THR A 25 13.80 -14.36 -1.02
N VAL A 26 13.36 -14.68 0.17
CA VAL A 26 12.71 -13.71 1.07
C VAL A 26 13.78 -13.02 1.92
N ILE A 27 13.76 -11.70 1.92
CA ILE A 27 14.65 -10.88 2.73
C ILE A 27 13.79 -10.25 3.84
N GLU A 28 14.06 -10.67 5.07
CA GLU A 28 13.47 -10.04 6.24
C GLU A 28 14.28 -8.80 6.63
N VAL A 29 13.60 -7.66 6.76
CA VAL A 29 14.25 -6.39 7.10
C VAL A 29 13.75 -5.93 8.46
N ASP A 30 14.67 -5.86 9.42
CA ASP A 30 14.39 -5.29 10.74
C ASP A 30 14.63 -3.78 10.71
N LEU A 31 13.57 -3.02 11.01
CA LEU A 31 13.58 -1.57 10.98
C LEU A 31 13.52 -0.98 12.38
N THR A 32 14.32 0.03 12.63
CA THR A 32 14.20 0.82 13.85
C THR A 32 12.92 1.69 13.81
N PRO A 33 12.28 1.98 14.96
CA PRO A 33 11.00 2.70 15.02
C PRO A 33 10.99 4.07 14.32
N ASN A 34 12.15 4.70 14.17
CA ASN A 34 12.30 6.00 13.52
C ASN A 34 12.50 5.93 12.00
N ARG A 35 12.35 4.74 11.40
CA ARG A 35 12.54 4.50 9.97
C ARG A 35 11.27 4.02 9.27
N SER A 36 10.14 4.65 9.60
CA SER A 36 8.85 4.38 8.94
C SER A 36 8.88 4.62 7.42
N ASP A 37 9.79 5.45 6.93
CA ASP A 37 10.05 5.67 5.51
C ASP A 37 10.50 4.40 4.76
N CYS A 38 11.04 3.41 5.48
CA CYS A 38 11.48 2.13 4.94
C CYS A 38 10.42 1.01 4.99
N LEU A 39 9.20 1.30 5.43
CA LEU A 39 8.09 0.34 5.43
C LEU A 39 7.47 0.14 4.03
N SER A 40 8.29 0.27 2.99
CA SER A 40 7.88 0.04 1.61
C SER A 40 9.06 -0.34 0.73
N VAL A 41 8.76 -1.00 -0.39
CA VAL A 41 9.78 -1.32 -1.41
C VAL A 41 10.50 -0.06 -1.88
N LYS A 42 9.78 1.03 -2.09
CA LYS A 42 10.36 2.31 -2.49
C LYS A 42 11.32 2.88 -1.42
N GLY A 43 10.96 2.78 -0.15
CA GLY A 43 11.81 3.21 0.95
C GLY A 43 13.08 2.39 1.05
N ILE A 44 12.94 1.07 1.02
CA ILE A 44 14.08 0.15 1.02
C ILE A 44 14.98 0.37 -0.20
N ALA A 45 14.42 0.57 -1.39
CA ALA A 45 15.20 0.85 -2.59
C ALA A 45 16.08 2.09 -2.44
N ARG A 46 15.59 3.15 -1.79
CA ARG A 46 16.39 4.36 -1.50
C ARG A 46 17.57 4.04 -0.59
N GLU A 47 17.36 3.28 0.47
CA GLU A 47 18.43 2.87 1.38
C GLU A 47 19.49 2.00 0.66
N VAL A 48 19.04 1.04 -0.12
CA VAL A 48 19.95 0.20 -0.93
C VAL A 48 20.74 1.06 -1.92
N GLY A 49 20.08 2.03 -2.56
CA GLY A 49 20.73 2.99 -3.46
C GLY A 49 21.83 3.80 -2.76
N VAL A 50 21.56 4.32 -1.57
CA VAL A 50 22.55 5.07 -0.78
C VAL A 50 23.71 4.19 -0.36
N LEU A 51 23.43 3.00 0.17
CA LEU A 51 24.47 2.08 0.65
C LEU A 51 25.40 1.61 -0.48
N ASN A 52 24.85 1.39 -1.66
CA ASN A 52 25.62 0.90 -2.82
C ASN A 52 26.08 2.04 -3.75
N ARG A 53 25.80 3.29 -3.43
CA ARG A 53 26.07 4.45 -4.30
C ARG A 53 25.53 4.25 -5.71
N ALA A 54 24.35 3.66 -5.82
CA ALA A 54 23.70 3.34 -7.07
C ALA A 54 22.43 4.20 -7.26
N PRO A 55 22.12 4.63 -8.48
CA PRO A 55 20.88 5.37 -8.74
C PRO A 55 19.67 4.46 -8.56
N VAL A 56 18.60 5.01 -7.96
CA VAL A 56 17.31 4.32 -7.85
C VAL A 56 16.43 4.75 -9.01
N VAL A 57 16.05 3.79 -9.84
CA VAL A 57 15.14 4.02 -10.96
C VAL A 57 13.73 3.62 -10.51
N ALA A 58 12.85 4.60 -10.37
CA ALA A 58 11.45 4.34 -10.08
C ALA A 58 10.72 3.87 -11.35
N PRO A 59 9.80 2.90 -11.25
CA PRO A 59 8.97 2.53 -12.39
C PRO A 59 8.11 3.73 -12.83
N ALA A 60 7.86 3.84 -14.12
CA ALA A 60 7.00 4.88 -14.66
C ALA A 60 5.57 4.70 -14.11
N SER A 61 5.02 5.76 -13.56
CA SER A 61 3.63 5.79 -13.07
C SER A 61 2.90 6.96 -13.75
N PRO A 62 2.49 6.80 -15.01
CA PRO A 62 1.81 7.86 -15.73
C PRO A 62 0.46 8.17 -15.08
N ALA A 63 0.10 9.44 -15.05
CA ALA A 63 -1.20 9.86 -14.55
C ALA A 63 -2.33 9.29 -15.43
N VAL A 64 -3.29 8.66 -14.78
CA VAL A 64 -4.50 8.17 -15.47
C VAL A 64 -5.55 9.30 -15.45
N ALA A 65 -5.95 9.73 -16.62
CA ALA A 65 -7.00 10.76 -16.76
C ALA A 65 -8.32 10.27 -16.17
N THR A 66 -9.10 11.21 -15.64
CA THR A 66 -10.45 10.91 -15.16
C THR A 66 -11.40 10.75 -16.36
N SER A 67 -12.23 9.71 -16.35
CA SER A 67 -13.29 9.50 -17.34
C SER A 67 -14.64 10.09 -16.90
N ILE A 68 -14.75 10.47 -15.62
CA ILE A 68 -15.95 11.09 -15.01
C ILE A 68 -15.51 12.31 -14.19
N ALA A 69 -16.42 13.26 -14.04
CA ALA A 69 -16.18 14.47 -13.25
C ALA A 69 -16.64 14.35 -11.80
N ASP A 70 -17.02 13.16 -11.37
CA ASP A 70 -17.54 12.93 -10.03
C ASP A 70 -16.47 13.19 -8.97
N SER A 71 -16.87 13.87 -7.91
CA SER A 71 -16.06 14.11 -6.73
C SER A 71 -16.89 13.87 -5.48
N PHE A 72 -16.23 13.58 -4.37
CA PHE A 72 -16.86 13.50 -3.06
C PHE A 72 -16.21 14.55 -2.15
N PRO A 73 -16.99 15.35 -1.39
CA PRO A 73 -16.41 16.41 -0.57
C PRO A 73 -15.49 15.88 0.52
N VAL A 74 -14.39 16.58 0.71
CA VAL A 74 -13.41 16.31 1.79
C VAL A 74 -13.12 17.61 2.52
N HIS A 75 -13.32 17.63 3.83
CA HIS A 75 -12.97 18.72 4.71
C HIS A 75 -11.74 18.36 5.53
N LEU A 76 -10.67 19.12 5.35
CA LEU A 76 -9.40 18.92 6.02
C LEU A 76 -9.31 19.85 7.21
N GLU A 77 -9.65 19.35 8.40
CA GLU A 77 -9.76 20.12 9.65
C GLU A 77 -8.52 19.92 10.55
N ALA A 78 -7.65 18.97 10.21
CA ALA A 78 -6.42 18.66 10.94
C ALA A 78 -5.19 18.86 10.05
N GLY A 79 -5.03 20.06 9.48
CA GLY A 79 -3.98 20.38 8.51
C GLY A 79 -2.55 20.09 8.98
N ASP A 80 -2.26 20.26 10.26
CA ASP A 80 -0.93 19.98 10.84
C ASP A 80 -0.66 18.47 10.93
N ALA A 81 -1.68 17.64 11.20
CA ALA A 81 -1.55 16.19 11.31
C ALA A 81 -1.73 15.49 9.95
N CYS A 82 -2.54 16.07 9.06
CA CYS A 82 -2.79 15.57 7.72
C CYS A 82 -2.78 16.76 6.74
N SER A 83 -1.65 17.06 6.16
CA SER A 83 -1.49 18.22 5.25
C SER A 83 -2.16 18.04 3.89
N ARG A 84 -2.48 16.79 3.51
CA ARG A 84 -3.09 16.47 2.22
C ARG A 84 -3.90 15.19 2.27
N TYR A 85 -5.12 15.25 1.79
CA TYR A 85 -5.99 14.10 1.57
C TYR A 85 -6.53 14.14 0.13
N VAL A 86 -6.39 13.06 -0.61
CA VAL A 86 -6.80 12.99 -2.02
C VAL A 86 -7.81 11.86 -2.18
N GLY A 87 -8.94 12.18 -2.76
CA GLY A 87 -10.00 11.23 -3.07
C GLY A 87 -10.22 11.08 -4.57
N ARG A 88 -10.67 9.91 -4.99
CA ARG A 88 -11.14 9.64 -6.35
C ARG A 88 -12.40 8.79 -6.28
N VAL A 89 -13.44 9.20 -7.01
CA VAL A 89 -14.65 8.39 -7.19
C VAL A 89 -14.41 7.43 -8.35
N ILE A 90 -14.70 6.15 -8.11
CA ILE A 90 -14.67 5.09 -9.13
C ILE A 90 -16.04 4.43 -9.12
N ARG A 91 -16.67 4.30 -10.29
CA ARG A 91 -18.00 3.69 -10.42
C ARG A 91 -17.92 2.34 -11.12
N ASN A 92 -18.97 1.55 -10.95
CA ASN A 92 -19.16 0.25 -11.63
C ASN A 92 -18.01 -0.74 -11.35
N ILE A 93 -17.50 -0.75 -10.11
CA ILE A 93 -16.53 -1.73 -9.68
C ILE A 93 -17.24 -3.07 -9.51
N ASP A 94 -16.71 -4.11 -10.14
CA ASP A 94 -17.11 -5.50 -9.95
C ASP A 94 -16.13 -6.17 -8.97
N ILE A 95 -16.52 -6.25 -7.70
CA ILE A 95 -15.71 -6.87 -6.65
C ILE A 95 -15.69 -8.40 -6.71
N THR A 96 -16.51 -9.02 -7.57
CA THR A 96 -16.52 -10.48 -7.74
C THR A 96 -15.38 -10.96 -8.62
N ARG A 97 -14.77 -10.08 -9.38
CA ARG A 97 -13.62 -10.42 -10.22
C ARG A 97 -12.35 -10.54 -9.37
N PRO A 98 -11.60 -11.63 -9.55
CA PRO A 98 -10.34 -11.77 -8.85
C PRO A 98 -9.32 -10.71 -9.30
N SER A 99 -8.40 -10.37 -8.43
CA SER A 99 -7.24 -9.56 -8.79
C SER A 99 -6.44 -10.23 -9.90
N PRO A 100 -5.77 -9.47 -10.77
CA PRO A 100 -4.85 -10.04 -11.76
C PRO A 100 -3.77 -10.90 -11.10
N ALA A 101 -3.38 -11.99 -11.74
CA ALA A 101 -2.43 -12.96 -11.19
C ALA A 101 -1.11 -12.31 -10.73
N TRP A 102 -0.59 -11.34 -11.49
CA TRP A 102 0.63 -10.61 -11.11
C TRP A 102 0.49 -9.85 -9.79
N LEU A 103 -0.70 -9.32 -9.49
CA LEU A 103 -0.97 -8.58 -8.23
C LEU A 103 -1.06 -9.56 -7.06
N GLN A 104 -1.81 -10.65 -7.24
CA GLN A 104 -1.90 -11.72 -6.25
C GLN A 104 -0.52 -12.28 -5.90
N ASP A 105 0.31 -12.57 -6.93
CA ASP A 105 1.65 -13.08 -6.76
C ASP A 105 2.55 -12.12 -5.94
N LYS A 106 2.52 -10.83 -6.24
CA LYS A 106 3.28 -9.82 -5.47
C LYS A 106 2.83 -9.73 -4.01
N LEU A 107 1.53 -9.79 -3.75
CA LEU A 107 0.99 -9.76 -2.39
C LEU A 107 1.41 -11.01 -1.60
N VAL A 108 1.26 -12.19 -2.19
CA VAL A 108 1.65 -13.47 -1.56
C VAL A 108 3.14 -13.48 -1.24
N ARG A 109 3.99 -13.05 -2.16
CA ARG A 109 5.45 -12.92 -1.93
C ARG A 109 5.82 -11.92 -0.84
N SER A 110 4.94 -10.96 -0.59
CA SER A 110 5.08 -9.98 0.51
C SER A 110 4.43 -10.44 1.81
N GLY A 111 3.96 -11.69 1.89
CA GLY A 111 3.34 -12.25 3.09
C GLY A 111 1.87 -11.86 3.28
N LEU A 112 1.22 -11.29 2.26
CA LEU A 112 -0.20 -10.92 2.31
C LEU A 112 -1.05 -11.87 1.48
N ARG A 113 -2.26 -12.15 1.99
CA ARG A 113 -3.26 -12.92 1.25
C ARG A 113 -4.03 -11.97 0.33
N SER A 114 -4.25 -12.37 -0.92
CA SER A 114 -5.23 -11.72 -1.80
C SER A 114 -6.64 -11.92 -1.25
N ILE A 115 -7.45 -10.88 -1.24
CA ILE A 115 -8.81 -10.86 -0.69
C ILE A 115 -9.81 -10.51 -1.79
N ASP A 116 -9.76 -9.28 -2.27
CA ASP A 116 -10.52 -8.78 -3.42
C ASP A 116 -9.72 -7.67 -4.10
N ALA A 117 -10.12 -7.29 -5.30
CA ALA A 117 -9.37 -6.35 -6.12
C ALA A 117 -9.19 -4.97 -5.48
N VAL A 118 -10.13 -4.51 -4.66
CA VAL A 118 -10.06 -3.21 -3.98
C VAL A 118 -9.04 -3.25 -2.85
N VAL A 119 -9.17 -4.25 -1.97
CA VAL A 119 -8.24 -4.45 -0.84
C VAL A 119 -6.84 -4.74 -1.35
N ASP A 120 -6.71 -5.56 -2.38
CA ASP A 120 -5.42 -5.94 -2.97
C ASP A 120 -4.68 -4.73 -3.55
N VAL A 121 -5.38 -3.83 -4.24
CA VAL A 121 -4.79 -2.59 -4.75
C VAL A 121 -4.31 -1.69 -3.60
N THR A 122 -5.10 -1.53 -2.55
CA THR A 122 -4.70 -0.69 -1.40
C THR A 122 -3.47 -1.25 -0.70
N ASN A 123 -3.43 -2.58 -0.50
CA ASN A 123 -2.29 -3.27 0.09
C ASN A 123 -1.04 -3.18 -0.81
N TYR A 124 -1.22 -3.36 -2.11
CA TYR A 124 -0.11 -3.25 -3.06
C TYR A 124 0.52 -1.85 -3.06
N VAL A 125 -0.30 -0.81 -3.10
CA VAL A 125 0.20 0.58 -3.08
C VAL A 125 0.90 0.89 -1.76
N LEU A 126 0.37 0.39 -0.64
CA LEU A 126 1.02 0.53 0.67
C LEU A 126 2.40 -0.14 0.68
N LEU A 127 2.51 -1.38 0.23
CA LEU A 127 3.77 -2.12 0.20
C LEU A 127 4.78 -1.53 -0.77
N GLU A 128 4.34 -1.13 -1.97
CA GLU A 128 5.26 -0.63 -3.00
C GLU A 128 5.71 0.80 -2.72
N LEU A 129 4.79 1.69 -2.35
CA LEU A 129 5.03 3.13 -2.25
C LEU A 129 5.07 3.66 -0.81
N GLY A 130 4.58 2.91 0.16
CA GLY A 130 4.42 3.37 1.54
C GLY A 130 3.25 4.34 1.71
N GLN A 131 2.30 4.35 0.77
CA GLN A 131 1.14 5.23 0.81
C GLN A 131 -0.09 4.47 1.31
N PRO A 132 -0.56 4.72 2.54
CA PRO A 132 -1.80 4.14 3.02
C PRO A 132 -3.00 4.68 2.22
N MET A 133 -3.92 3.78 1.94
CA MET A 133 -5.16 4.09 1.21
C MET A 133 -6.37 3.55 1.96
N HIS A 134 -7.49 4.25 1.82
CA HIS A 134 -8.79 3.81 2.30
C HIS A 134 -9.75 3.69 1.13
N ALA A 135 -10.54 2.62 1.10
CA ALA A 135 -11.63 2.44 0.17
C ALA A 135 -12.96 2.49 0.92
N PHE A 136 -13.89 3.26 0.41
CA PHE A 136 -15.21 3.42 1.00
C PHE A 136 -16.28 3.06 -0.02
N ASP A 137 -17.31 2.35 0.41
CA ASP A 137 -18.52 2.19 -0.38
C ASP A 137 -19.22 3.54 -0.47
N LEU A 138 -19.23 4.14 -1.66
CA LEU A 138 -19.80 5.46 -1.89
C LEU A 138 -21.28 5.54 -1.50
N SER A 139 -22.01 4.44 -1.62
CA SER A 139 -23.43 4.39 -1.25
C SER A 139 -23.69 4.51 0.26
N LYS A 140 -22.66 4.24 1.07
CA LYS A 140 -22.71 4.30 2.54
C LYS A 140 -22.17 5.61 3.10
N LEU A 141 -21.59 6.46 2.25
CA LEU A 141 -21.13 7.78 2.66
C LEU A 141 -22.24 8.81 2.55
N SER A 142 -22.34 9.71 3.51
CA SER A 142 -23.25 10.85 3.49
C SER A 142 -22.52 12.15 3.77
N GLY A 143 -22.87 13.22 3.06
CA GLY A 143 -22.30 14.54 3.25
C GLY A 143 -20.86 14.64 2.74
N ALA A 144 -19.89 14.47 3.62
CA ALA A 144 -18.46 14.64 3.31
C ALA A 144 -17.58 13.73 4.15
N ILE A 145 -16.32 13.57 3.74
CA ILE A 145 -15.25 12.99 4.58
C ILE A 145 -14.63 14.14 5.39
N HIS A 146 -14.64 14.00 6.72
CA HIS A 146 -14.02 14.95 7.64
C HIS A 146 -12.71 14.36 8.18
N VAL A 147 -11.60 14.97 7.82
CA VAL A 147 -10.27 14.59 8.32
C VAL A 147 -9.93 15.52 9.48
N ARG A 148 -10.13 15.03 10.69
CA ARG A 148 -9.98 15.79 11.93
C ARG A 148 -9.29 14.99 13.04
N LEU A 149 -8.85 15.64 14.06
CA LEU A 149 -8.41 14.97 15.28
C LEU A 149 -9.62 14.47 16.08
N ALA A 150 -9.41 13.39 16.83
CA ALA A 150 -10.40 12.89 17.78
C ALA A 150 -10.65 13.92 18.88
N GLN A 151 -11.90 14.01 19.35
CA GLN A 151 -12.27 14.83 20.50
C GLN A 151 -12.23 14.01 21.78
N GLN A 152 -12.10 14.71 22.91
CA GLN A 152 -12.08 14.04 24.21
C GLN A 152 -13.38 13.25 24.44
N GLY A 153 -13.27 12.00 24.80
CA GLY A 153 -14.40 11.10 25.04
C GLY A 153 -14.92 10.36 23.82
N GLU A 154 -14.39 10.62 22.63
CA GLU A 154 -14.70 9.82 21.45
C GLU A 154 -14.02 8.45 21.53
N SER A 155 -14.74 7.43 21.08
CA SER A 155 -14.23 6.06 20.93
C SER A 155 -14.55 5.54 19.54
N ILE A 156 -13.68 4.68 19.01
CA ILE A 156 -13.91 3.95 17.76
C ILE A 156 -13.91 2.46 18.05
N GLN A 157 -14.88 1.77 17.52
CA GLN A 157 -14.91 0.30 17.57
C GLN A 157 -14.14 -0.23 16.36
N LEU A 158 -13.15 -1.10 16.63
CA LEU A 158 -12.33 -1.77 15.61
C LEU A 158 -12.97 -3.08 15.19
#